data_07282a46cf278720e40661b90345d1db
#
_entry.id   07282a46cf278720e40661b90345d1db
#
_cell.length_a   1.000
_cell.length_b   1.000
_cell.length_c   1.000
_cell.angle_alpha   90.00
_cell.angle_beta   90.00
_cell.angle_gamma   90.00
#
_symmetry.space_group_name_H-M   'P 1'
#
loop_
_entity.id
_entity.type
_entity.pdbx_description
1 polymer ?
#
loop_
_entity_poly.entity_id
_entity_poly.type
_entity_poly.pdbx_seq_one_letter_code
_entity_poly.pdbx_strand_id
1 'polypeptide(L)'
;MVDLKAKPFYLDDEAIQWVENTIAGMTLDEKVGQLFVLMRRARTEDDIKNVLADYHQGGLRYQGGDSKAVHWQNTTYQANSKLPLLIAVNCDNGGDGAMSDGTFIATAAEAAAAPDTQTAYNIGLVAGREASATGANWMFNPCCDIYMNWRNTIVNTRSFGDNADTVIKNITAFIDGVHQSPMACCCKHFPGDGVEERDQHLVLGVNDLSAGDWEASFGRMYRTMIDGGLESMMIGHIAAPALSRKLRPGIRDEEIMPATLAPELLTDLLRQDMGFNGVIITDASHMAGIACMEKRSVAVPKAIASGCDMFLFANDADEDFAYMKKGVEDGVITPERLSDALHRILGLKAHLGLHKRQAAGTLVPPEEALSAVGCAEHRALAEKAAEECITLVKDTQKNLPIDPARQKRARLVFIQSTPTSKAYKGDPVRDVVVEELERAGFTVSVAPNFHDLEVEKGPSMENMMTMMDCGKMEEFRASYDVVFLVLNIKGYAQENNVRLRWSCNHSSELPWYATEVPTVGISLNYTNHLIDVPQVRTFVNAYGNTRTSIRTAIEKICGKSEFCGTASDTVFCGKWDTRL
;
A
#
# COMPACT_ATOMS: atom_id res chain seq x y z
N MET A 1 -0.56 -19.09 -25.63
CA MET A 1 0.89 -19.02 -25.38
C MET A 1 1.32 -17.58 -25.35
N VAL A 2 2.32 -17.25 -24.50
CA VAL A 2 2.91 -15.92 -24.40
C VAL A 2 3.53 -15.48 -25.74
N ASP A 3 3.42 -14.19 -26.08
CA ASP A 3 4.14 -13.56 -27.17
C ASP A 3 5.26 -12.65 -26.60
N LEU A 4 6.49 -13.12 -26.68
CA LEU A 4 7.66 -12.40 -26.16
C LEU A 4 8.08 -11.21 -27.03
N LYS A 5 7.62 -11.12 -28.29
CA LYS A 5 7.85 -9.95 -29.16
C LYS A 5 6.83 -8.84 -28.94
N ALA A 6 5.65 -9.18 -28.43
CA ALA A 6 4.60 -8.22 -28.13
C ALA A 6 4.80 -7.52 -26.78
N LYS A 7 4.01 -6.48 -26.52
CA LYS A 7 3.92 -5.85 -25.21
C LYS A 7 3.56 -6.89 -24.13
N PRO A 8 4.07 -6.77 -22.90
CA PRO A 8 4.98 -5.75 -22.43
C PRO A 8 6.46 -6.08 -22.63
N PHE A 9 6.80 -7.22 -23.20
CA PHE A 9 8.17 -7.74 -23.22
C PHE A 9 9.04 -7.10 -24.29
N TYR A 10 8.55 -6.95 -25.54
CA TYR A 10 9.28 -6.37 -26.69
C TYR A 10 10.68 -6.96 -26.90
N LEU A 11 10.85 -8.27 -26.73
CA LEU A 11 12.15 -8.92 -26.81
C LEU A 11 12.67 -9.04 -28.26
N ASP A 12 13.94 -8.82 -28.43
CA ASP A 12 14.68 -9.17 -29.64
C ASP A 12 14.94 -10.69 -29.73
N ASP A 13 15.41 -11.16 -30.88
CA ASP A 13 15.67 -12.59 -31.12
C ASP A 13 16.77 -13.14 -30.19
N GLU A 14 17.78 -12.33 -29.81
CA GLU A 14 18.82 -12.73 -28.86
C GLU A 14 18.25 -12.98 -27.46
N ALA A 15 17.41 -12.10 -26.98
CA ALA A 15 16.77 -12.23 -25.68
C ALA A 15 15.79 -13.42 -25.65
N ILE A 16 15.03 -13.64 -26.73
CA ILE A 16 14.16 -14.83 -26.88
C ILE A 16 15.01 -16.10 -26.86
N GLN A 17 16.12 -16.14 -27.58
CA GLN A 17 17.00 -17.31 -27.59
C GLN A 17 17.60 -17.57 -26.20
N TRP A 18 17.89 -16.52 -25.41
CA TRP A 18 18.33 -16.68 -24.03
C TRP A 18 17.23 -17.34 -23.18
N VAL A 19 15.97 -16.91 -23.33
CA VAL A 19 14.81 -17.51 -22.63
C VAL A 19 14.71 -19.00 -22.95
N GLU A 20 14.68 -19.35 -24.24
CA GLU A 20 14.54 -20.74 -24.71
C GLU A 20 15.68 -21.65 -24.22
N ASN A 21 16.93 -21.20 -24.38
CA ASN A 21 18.09 -21.95 -23.93
C ASN A 21 18.10 -22.15 -22.41
N THR A 22 17.65 -21.13 -21.66
CA THR A 22 17.58 -21.19 -20.21
C THR A 22 16.56 -22.24 -19.77
N ILE A 23 15.33 -22.22 -20.33
CA ILE A 23 14.28 -23.20 -20.03
C ILE A 23 14.72 -24.62 -20.38
N ALA A 24 15.37 -24.80 -21.54
CA ALA A 24 15.84 -26.10 -22.00
C ALA A 24 16.94 -26.69 -21.08
N GLY A 25 17.75 -25.83 -20.44
CA GLY A 25 18.83 -26.24 -19.54
C GLY A 25 18.40 -26.45 -18.08
N MET A 26 17.15 -26.13 -17.70
CA MET A 26 16.65 -26.26 -16.32
C MET A 26 16.25 -27.70 -15.96
N THR A 27 16.61 -28.11 -14.76
CA THR A 27 16.01 -29.28 -14.08
C THR A 27 14.56 -28.98 -13.68
N LEU A 28 13.81 -30.01 -13.25
CA LEU A 28 12.45 -29.81 -12.73
C LEU A 28 12.45 -28.91 -11.49
N ASP A 29 13.39 -29.10 -10.57
CA ASP A 29 13.47 -28.32 -9.33
C ASP A 29 13.80 -26.84 -9.64
N GLU A 30 14.66 -26.56 -10.59
CA GLU A 30 14.91 -25.20 -11.06
C GLU A 30 13.69 -24.58 -11.72
N LYS A 31 12.92 -25.32 -12.51
CA LYS A 31 11.66 -24.85 -13.11
C LYS A 31 10.62 -24.52 -12.07
N VAL A 32 10.44 -25.40 -11.08
CA VAL A 32 9.52 -25.19 -9.95
C VAL A 32 9.95 -23.99 -9.12
N GLY A 33 11.24 -23.86 -8.84
CA GLY A 33 11.80 -22.74 -8.10
C GLY A 33 11.50 -21.38 -8.73
N GLN A 34 11.55 -21.28 -10.06
CA GLN A 34 11.24 -20.02 -10.76
C GLN A 34 9.80 -19.55 -10.52
N LEU A 35 8.87 -20.43 -10.12
CA LEU A 35 7.49 -20.05 -9.82
C LEU A 35 7.35 -19.33 -8.47
N PHE A 36 8.40 -19.27 -7.64
CA PHE A 36 8.31 -18.70 -6.30
C PHE A 36 8.99 -17.33 -6.19
N VAL A 37 8.31 -16.42 -5.47
CA VAL A 37 8.92 -15.24 -4.85
C VAL A 37 8.97 -15.51 -3.35
N LEU A 38 10.17 -15.68 -2.80
CA LEU A 38 10.37 -16.01 -1.40
C LEU A 38 10.72 -14.78 -0.56
N MET A 39 10.32 -14.82 0.72
CA MET A 39 10.73 -13.87 1.75
C MET A 39 11.26 -14.68 2.94
N ARG A 40 12.54 -15.03 2.92
CA ARG A 40 13.18 -15.78 4.01
C ARG A 40 14.16 -14.92 4.79
N ARG A 41 14.22 -15.15 6.10
CA ARG A 41 15.22 -14.51 6.95
C ARG A 41 16.57 -15.17 6.72
N ALA A 42 17.38 -14.55 5.87
CA ALA A 42 18.79 -14.90 5.68
C ALA A 42 19.63 -13.75 6.28
N ARG A 43 20.46 -14.07 7.26
CA ARG A 43 21.26 -13.07 7.99
C ARG A 43 22.72 -13.06 7.56
N THR A 44 23.16 -14.13 6.96
CA THR A 44 24.54 -14.33 6.51
C THR A 44 24.55 -14.69 5.02
N GLU A 45 25.72 -14.57 4.38
CA GLU A 45 25.90 -15.01 3.01
C GLU A 45 25.67 -16.52 2.86
N ASP A 46 26.07 -17.32 3.86
CA ASP A 46 25.83 -18.77 3.84
C ASP A 46 24.35 -19.13 3.92
N ASP A 47 23.55 -18.39 4.73
CA ASP A 47 22.09 -18.56 4.74
C ASP A 47 21.50 -18.30 3.35
N ILE A 48 21.97 -17.24 2.68
CA ILE A 48 21.52 -16.87 1.31
C ILE A 48 21.89 -17.97 0.31
N LYS A 49 23.12 -18.48 0.35
CA LYS A 49 23.57 -19.57 -0.52
C LYS A 49 22.73 -20.82 -0.34
N ASN A 50 22.43 -21.19 0.90
CA ASN A 50 21.59 -22.35 1.20
C ASN A 50 20.17 -22.16 0.63
N VAL A 51 19.52 -21.01 0.86
CA VAL A 51 18.19 -20.71 0.31
C VAL A 51 18.17 -20.79 -1.22
N LEU A 52 19.20 -20.26 -1.89
CA LEU A 52 19.29 -20.32 -3.35
C LEU A 52 19.54 -21.75 -3.88
N ALA A 53 20.32 -22.54 -3.15
CA ALA A 53 20.60 -23.94 -3.51
C ALA A 53 19.37 -24.85 -3.30
N ASP A 54 18.60 -24.61 -2.23
CA ASP A 54 17.46 -25.44 -1.88
C ASP A 54 16.24 -25.16 -2.77
N TYR A 55 16.00 -23.87 -3.14
CA TYR A 55 14.72 -23.47 -3.77
C TYR A 55 14.85 -22.93 -5.20
N HIS A 56 16.00 -22.53 -5.67
CA HIS A 56 16.21 -21.97 -7.03
C HIS A 56 15.18 -20.90 -7.41
N GLN A 57 14.75 -20.06 -6.45
CA GLN A 57 13.62 -19.15 -6.58
C GLN A 57 13.75 -18.16 -7.74
N GLY A 58 12.60 -17.85 -8.38
CA GLY A 58 12.53 -16.88 -9.48
C GLY A 58 12.62 -15.44 -9.02
N GLY A 59 12.16 -15.17 -7.80
CA GLY A 59 12.15 -13.84 -7.21
C GLY A 59 12.35 -13.83 -5.69
N LEU A 60 12.56 -12.62 -5.18
CA LEU A 60 12.86 -12.32 -3.78
C LEU A 60 12.08 -11.11 -3.33
N ARG A 61 11.52 -11.15 -2.11
CA ARG A 61 11.18 -9.97 -1.31
C ARG A 61 12.16 -9.94 -0.13
N TYR A 62 13.07 -8.95 -0.13
CA TYR A 62 14.11 -8.85 0.90
C TYR A 62 13.55 -8.46 2.28
N GLN A 63 14.34 -8.67 3.32
CA GLN A 63 14.00 -8.22 4.66
C GLN A 63 14.20 -6.70 4.78
N GLY A 64 13.27 -6.01 5.46
CA GLY A 64 13.37 -4.58 5.70
C GLY A 64 14.64 -4.20 6.46
N GLY A 65 15.11 -2.97 6.23
CA GLY A 65 16.30 -2.39 6.83
C GLY A 65 16.54 -1.00 6.26
N ASP A 66 17.66 -0.39 6.61
CA ASP A 66 18.13 0.82 5.93
C ASP A 66 18.67 0.49 4.53
N SER A 67 18.93 1.51 3.74
CA SER A 67 19.38 1.36 2.35
C SER A 67 20.65 0.51 2.20
N LYS A 68 21.59 0.60 3.15
CA LYS A 68 22.83 -0.20 3.13
C LYS A 68 22.54 -1.68 3.41
N ALA A 69 21.72 -1.99 4.39
CA ALA A 69 21.32 -3.35 4.71
C ALA A 69 20.58 -4.02 3.55
N VAL A 70 19.66 -3.29 2.91
CA VAL A 70 18.90 -3.77 1.75
C VAL A 70 19.83 -3.97 0.54
N HIS A 71 20.71 -3.02 0.26
CA HIS A 71 21.70 -3.12 -0.81
C HIS A 71 22.62 -4.34 -0.63
N TRP A 72 23.14 -4.55 0.58
CA TRP A 72 23.96 -5.73 0.89
C TRP A 72 23.18 -7.03 0.63
N GLN A 73 21.94 -7.15 1.11
CA GLN A 73 21.11 -8.33 0.87
C GLN A 73 20.95 -8.60 -0.64
N ASN A 74 20.51 -7.59 -1.38
CA ASN A 74 20.24 -7.73 -2.82
C ASN A 74 21.52 -8.05 -3.62
N THR A 75 22.64 -7.44 -3.27
CA THR A 75 23.95 -7.74 -3.86
C THR A 75 24.35 -9.19 -3.61
N THR A 76 24.21 -9.67 -2.38
CA THR A 76 24.57 -11.03 -1.99
C THR A 76 23.68 -12.07 -2.70
N TYR A 77 22.34 -11.83 -2.74
CA TYR A 77 21.42 -12.71 -3.47
C TYR A 77 21.74 -12.77 -4.96
N GLN A 78 21.94 -11.63 -5.63
CA GLN A 78 22.23 -11.59 -7.06
C GLN A 78 23.58 -12.19 -7.41
N ALA A 79 24.60 -11.99 -6.57
CA ALA A 79 25.95 -12.53 -6.79
C ALA A 79 26.02 -14.06 -6.67
N ASN A 80 25.14 -14.67 -5.86
CA ASN A 80 25.14 -16.11 -5.60
C ASN A 80 24.01 -16.85 -6.34
N SER A 81 23.16 -16.15 -7.10
CA SER A 81 22.08 -16.77 -7.87
C SER A 81 22.54 -17.23 -9.25
N LYS A 82 22.18 -18.46 -9.64
CA LYS A 82 22.47 -19.02 -10.98
C LYS A 82 21.79 -18.19 -12.09
N LEU A 83 20.54 -17.76 -11.85
CA LEU A 83 19.77 -16.91 -12.74
C LEU A 83 19.48 -15.58 -12.04
N PRO A 84 19.38 -14.45 -12.77
CA PRO A 84 19.08 -13.19 -12.14
C PRO A 84 17.71 -13.24 -11.47
N LEU A 85 17.59 -12.66 -10.27
CA LEU A 85 16.35 -12.64 -9.50
C LEU A 85 15.48 -11.41 -9.83
N LEU A 86 14.19 -11.61 -9.87
CA LEU A 86 13.22 -10.52 -9.73
C LEU A 86 13.20 -10.10 -8.26
N ILE A 87 13.68 -8.89 -7.96
CA ILE A 87 13.72 -8.36 -6.58
C ILE A 87 12.58 -7.39 -6.41
N ALA A 88 11.57 -7.86 -5.67
CA ALA A 88 10.30 -7.15 -5.49
C ALA A 88 10.31 -6.19 -4.30
N VAL A 89 9.57 -5.08 -4.43
CA VAL A 89 9.41 -4.06 -3.40
C VAL A 89 8.00 -3.48 -3.40
N ASN A 90 7.50 -3.07 -2.22
CA ASN A 90 6.27 -2.27 -2.09
C ASN A 90 6.65 -0.83 -1.78
N CYS A 91 6.23 0.12 -2.60
CA CYS A 91 6.52 1.55 -2.44
C CYS A 91 5.24 2.36 -2.69
N ASP A 92 4.29 2.25 -1.76
CA ASP A 92 2.99 2.93 -1.89
C ASP A 92 3.12 4.46 -1.84
N ASN A 93 4.12 5.00 -1.12
CA ASN A 93 4.22 6.43 -0.80
C ASN A 93 5.52 7.10 -1.30
N GLY A 94 6.46 6.33 -1.83
CA GLY A 94 7.81 6.75 -2.21
C GLY A 94 8.84 5.69 -1.87
N GLY A 95 10.09 6.08 -1.63
CA GLY A 95 11.18 5.17 -1.29
C GLY A 95 11.09 4.54 0.12
N ASP A 96 10.29 5.11 1.02
CA ASP A 96 10.08 4.64 2.40
C ASP A 96 9.52 3.21 2.49
N GLY A 97 8.85 2.73 1.45
CA GLY A 97 8.40 1.35 1.36
C GLY A 97 9.51 0.34 1.00
N ALA A 98 10.60 0.82 0.42
CA ALA A 98 11.75 0.00 0.04
C ALA A 98 12.75 -0.16 1.21
N MET A 99 12.97 0.91 1.98
CA MET A 99 13.94 0.97 3.06
C MET A 99 13.52 1.99 4.12
N SER A 100 14.03 1.83 5.34
CA SER A 100 13.61 2.65 6.48
C SER A 100 14.10 4.11 6.43
N ASP A 101 15.13 4.40 5.65
CA ASP A 101 15.69 5.72 5.39
C ASP A 101 15.26 6.30 4.03
N GLY A 102 14.34 5.64 3.33
CA GLY A 102 13.74 6.10 2.09
C GLY A 102 12.80 7.30 2.26
N THR A 103 12.58 8.04 1.18
CA THR A 103 11.76 9.25 1.21
C THR A 103 10.27 8.93 1.09
N PHE A 104 9.47 9.37 2.07
CA PHE A 104 8.03 9.49 1.95
C PHE A 104 7.70 10.74 1.13
N ILE A 105 6.97 10.59 0.03
CA ILE A 105 6.51 11.71 -0.80
C ILE A 105 5.07 12.06 -0.43
N ALA A 106 4.14 11.16 -0.67
CA ALA A 106 2.72 11.32 -0.37
C ALA A 106 2.02 9.95 -0.37
N THR A 107 0.87 9.85 0.29
CA THR A 107 -0.01 8.70 0.07
C THR A 107 -0.73 8.80 -1.27
N ALA A 108 -1.27 7.69 -1.78
CA ALA A 108 -2.07 7.72 -3.01
C ALA A 108 -3.32 8.60 -2.86
N ALA A 109 -3.99 8.57 -1.69
CA ALA A 109 -5.13 9.45 -1.40
C ALA A 109 -4.72 10.94 -1.36
N GLU A 110 -3.54 11.23 -0.88
CA GLU A 110 -2.96 12.58 -0.90
C GLU A 110 -2.72 13.05 -2.34
N ALA A 111 -2.10 12.21 -3.17
CA ALA A 111 -1.89 12.51 -4.59
C ALA A 111 -3.21 12.69 -5.35
N ALA A 112 -4.26 11.94 -4.98
CA ALA A 112 -5.58 12.10 -5.58
C ALA A 112 -6.25 13.44 -5.22
N ALA A 113 -5.86 14.06 -4.11
CA ALA A 113 -6.34 15.37 -3.70
C ALA A 113 -5.62 16.53 -4.44
N ALA A 114 -4.48 16.26 -5.07
CA ALA A 114 -3.70 17.26 -5.80
C ALA A 114 -4.47 17.86 -6.98
N PRO A 115 -4.17 19.09 -7.40
CA PRO A 115 -4.79 19.72 -8.55
C PRO A 115 -4.45 19.03 -9.89
N ASP A 116 -3.34 18.30 -9.95
CA ASP A 116 -2.91 17.54 -11.13
C ASP A 116 -2.26 16.20 -10.73
N THR A 117 -1.67 15.48 -11.68
CA THR A 117 -1.07 14.16 -11.45
C THR A 117 0.43 14.19 -11.13
N GLN A 118 1.01 15.38 -10.95
CA GLN A 118 2.46 15.50 -10.73
C GLN A 118 2.91 14.84 -9.44
N THR A 119 2.09 14.91 -8.39
CA THR A 119 2.39 14.23 -7.11
C THR A 119 2.41 12.71 -7.29
N ALA A 120 1.47 12.12 -8.02
CA ALA A 120 1.48 10.68 -8.32
C ALA A 120 2.73 10.28 -9.13
N TYR A 121 3.11 11.06 -10.14
CA TYR A 121 4.36 10.88 -10.88
C TYR A 121 5.58 10.93 -9.96
N ASN A 122 5.64 11.91 -9.05
CA ASN A 122 6.77 12.07 -8.12
C ASN A 122 6.88 10.92 -7.12
N ILE A 123 5.76 10.35 -6.66
CA ILE A 123 5.78 9.12 -5.84
C ILE A 123 6.47 8.01 -6.62
N GLY A 124 6.06 7.75 -7.86
CA GLY A 124 6.64 6.73 -8.72
C GLY A 124 8.12 6.97 -9.04
N LEU A 125 8.48 8.22 -9.37
CA LEU A 125 9.85 8.62 -9.67
C LEU A 125 10.81 8.35 -8.50
N VAL A 126 10.43 8.80 -7.31
CA VAL A 126 11.27 8.64 -6.11
C VAL A 126 11.31 7.17 -5.66
N ALA A 127 10.16 6.49 -5.69
CA ALA A 127 10.09 5.06 -5.42
C ALA A 127 11.02 4.26 -6.35
N GLY A 128 10.97 4.53 -7.67
CA GLY A 128 11.81 3.89 -8.67
C GLY A 128 13.30 4.16 -8.47
N ARG A 129 13.68 5.42 -8.29
CA ARG A 129 15.07 5.84 -8.11
C ARG A 129 15.70 5.25 -6.84
N GLU A 130 15.01 5.36 -5.70
CA GLU A 130 15.55 4.88 -4.42
C GLU A 130 15.57 3.36 -4.34
N ALA A 131 14.50 2.67 -4.78
CA ALA A 131 14.46 1.22 -4.78
C ALA A 131 15.49 0.61 -5.74
N SER A 132 15.63 1.15 -6.98
CA SER A 132 16.62 0.64 -7.93
C SER A 132 18.05 0.85 -7.46
N ALA A 133 18.35 1.91 -6.69
CA ALA A 133 19.66 2.13 -6.08
C ALA A 133 20.07 1.00 -5.13
N THR A 134 19.10 0.31 -4.50
CA THR A 134 19.36 -0.87 -3.67
C THR A 134 19.36 -2.20 -4.45
N GLY A 135 19.16 -2.16 -5.77
CA GLY A 135 19.11 -3.33 -6.63
C GLY A 135 17.74 -3.97 -6.80
N ALA A 136 16.65 -3.37 -6.26
CA ALA A 136 15.30 -3.79 -6.59
C ALA A 136 15.01 -3.50 -8.09
N ASN A 137 14.17 -4.34 -8.70
CA ASN A 137 13.86 -4.26 -10.12
C ASN A 137 12.39 -4.56 -10.46
N TRP A 138 11.55 -4.82 -9.43
CA TRP A 138 10.16 -5.13 -9.59
C TRP A 138 9.31 -4.42 -8.52
N MET A 139 8.52 -3.45 -8.94
CA MET A 139 7.66 -2.65 -8.07
C MET A 139 6.29 -3.32 -7.93
N PHE A 140 5.91 -3.78 -6.73
CA PHE A 140 4.57 -4.29 -6.43
C PHE A 140 3.57 -3.14 -6.23
N ASN A 141 3.58 -2.20 -7.13
CA ASN A 141 2.75 -1.00 -7.22
C ASN A 141 2.54 -0.63 -8.71
N PRO A 142 1.55 0.20 -9.02
CA PRO A 142 0.63 0.90 -8.11
C PRO A 142 -0.50 0.02 -7.56
N CYS A 143 -1.10 0.47 -6.44
CA CYS A 143 -2.40 -0.01 -5.99
C CYS A 143 -3.46 0.61 -6.91
N CYS A 144 -4.17 -0.24 -7.65
CA CYS A 144 -5.17 0.16 -8.65
C CYS A 144 -6.61 0.04 -8.12
N ASP A 145 -6.75 -0.26 -6.84
CA ASP A 145 -8.04 -0.41 -6.17
C ASP A 145 -8.78 0.91 -6.13
N ILE A 146 -10.12 0.86 -6.29
CA ILE A 146 -10.97 2.04 -6.29
C ILE A 146 -11.70 2.12 -4.96
N TYR A 147 -11.51 3.19 -4.21
CA TYR A 147 -12.07 3.38 -2.87
C TYR A 147 -13.56 3.74 -2.91
N MET A 148 -14.42 2.78 -3.30
CA MET A 148 -15.86 2.96 -3.41
C MET A 148 -16.58 2.86 -2.07
N ASN A 149 -16.06 2.06 -1.14
CA ASN A 149 -16.63 1.85 0.18
C ASN A 149 -15.76 2.49 1.27
N TRP A 150 -16.27 3.56 1.88
CA TRP A 150 -15.58 4.30 2.93
C TRP A 150 -15.22 3.45 4.17
N ARG A 151 -15.85 2.28 4.34
CA ARG A 151 -15.57 1.36 5.45
C ARG A 151 -14.39 0.45 5.18
N ASN A 152 -13.93 0.34 3.93
CA ASN A 152 -12.78 -0.50 3.61
C ASN A 152 -11.54 -0.01 4.35
N THR A 153 -10.90 -0.89 5.12
CA THR A 153 -9.83 -0.54 6.04
C THR A 153 -8.45 -0.58 5.39
N ILE A 154 -8.29 -1.34 4.30
CA ILE A 154 -6.98 -1.61 3.68
C ILE A 154 -6.69 -0.73 2.47
N VAL A 155 -7.71 -0.26 1.75
CA VAL A 155 -7.55 0.51 0.52
C VAL A 155 -7.34 2.00 0.82
N ASN A 156 -8.16 2.63 1.60
CA ASN A 156 -8.20 4.07 1.96
C ASN A 156 -7.04 4.95 1.43
N THR A 157 -5.96 5.10 2.20
CA THR A 157 -4.81 5.95 1.82
C THR A 157 -3.97 5.36 0.67
N ARG A 158 -4.18 4.09 0.30
CA ARG A 158 -3.48 3.40 -0.78
C ARG A 158 -4.14 3.57 -2.14
N SER A 159 -5.41 4.05 -2.18
CA SER A 159 -6.13 4.29 -3.43
C SER A 159 -5.91 5.72 -3.93
N PHE A 160 -5.75 5.85 -5.24
CA PHE A 160 -5.70 7.13 -5.95
C PHE A 160 -7.09 7.74 -6.20
N GLY A 161 -8.12 7.33 -5.47
CA GLY A 161 -9.44 7.94 -5.49
C GLY A 161 -10.61 6.97 -5.41
N ASP A 162 -11.81 7.52 -5.45
CA ASP A 162 -13.09 6.83 -5.29
C ASP A 162 -13.80 6.55 -6.63
N ASN A 163 -13.18 6.90 -7.74
CA ASN A 163 -13.71 6.69 -9.09
C ASN A 163 -12.61 6.32 -10.09
N ALA A 164 -12.99 5.59 -11.14
CA ALA A 164 -12.06 5.05 -12.11
C ALA A 164 -11.26 6.12 -12.86
N ASP A 165 -11.84 7.28 -13.18
CA ASP A 165 -11.13 8.32 -13.95
C ASP A 165 -9.97 8.90 -13.16
N THR A 166 -10.20 9.20 -11.88
CA THR A 166 -9.16 9.71 -10.98
C THR A 166 -8.07 8.66 -10.74
N VAL A 167 -8.45 7.40 -10.53
CA VAL A 167 -7.50 6.29 -10.35
C VAL A 167 -6.65 6.12 -11.61
N ILE A 168 -7.27 5.98 -12.80
CA ILE A 168 -6.56 5.75 -14.07
C ILE A 168 -5.50 6.84 -14.33
N LYS A 169 -5.86 8.12 -14.23
CA LYS A 169 -4.91 9.21 -14.51
C LYS A 169 -3.72 9.21 -13.56
N ASN A 170 -3.94 8.94 -12.26
CA ASN A 170 -2.88 8.96 -11.27
C ASN A 170 -1.99 7.71 -11.33
N ILE A 171 -2.55 6.50 -11.53
CA ILE A 171 -1.73 5.28 -11.68
C ILE A 171 -0.89 5.32 -12.95
N THR A 172 -1.40 5.91 -14.04
CA THR A 172 -0.61 6.13 -15.26
C THR A 172 0.58 7.02 -14.95
N ALA A 173 0.38 8.16 -14.30
CA ALA A 173 1.46 9.05 -13.93
C ALA A 173 2.46 8.39 -12.95
N PHE A 174 1.99 7.59 -12.00
CA PHE A 174 2.85 6.81 -11.10
C PHE A 174 3.75 5.84 -11.88
N ILE A 175 3.18 5.06 -12.80
CA ILE A 175 3.92 4.12 -13.65
C ILE A 175 4.96 4.85 -14.49
N ASP A 176 4.58 5.97 -15.12
CA ASP A 176 5.51 6.82 -15.89
C ASP A 176 6.69 7.31 -15.02
N GLY A 177 6.42 7.63 -13.75
CA GLY A 177 7.45 7.98 -12.77
C GLY A 177 8.39 6.81 -12.46
N VAL A 178 7.87 5.62 -12.20
CA VAL A 178 8.66 4.41 -11.92
C VAL A 178 9.54 4.05 -13.12
N HIS A 179 9.03 4.17 -14.33
CA HIS A 179 9.74 3.86 -15.58
C HIS A 179 10.90 4.82 -15.92
N GLN A 180 11.10 5.87 -15.11
CA GLN A 180 12.36 6.63 -15.16
C GLN A 180 13.54 5.83 -14.56
N SER A 181 13.28 4.67 -14.01
CA SER A 181 14.23 3.69 -13.46
C SER A 181 14.02 2.33 -14.14
N PRO A 182 15.02 1.45 -14.18
CA PRO A 182 14.90 0.14 -14.83
C PRO A 182 14.10 -0.85 -13.95
N MET A 183 12.83 -0.57 -13.74
CA MET A 183 11.93 -1.35 -12.89
C MET A 183 10.63 -1.68 -13.63
N ALA A 184 10.13 -2.90 -13.43
CA ALA A 184 8.78 -3.28 -13.84
C ALA A 184 7.74 -2.89 -12.78
N CYS A 185 6.52 -2.56 -13.23
CA CYS A 185 5.37 -2.27 -12.37
C CYS A 185 4.45 -3.49 -12.24
N CYS A 186 3.73 -3.54 -11.12
CA CYS A 186 2.74 -4.56 -10.83
C CYS A 186 1.46 -3.93 -10.28
N CYS A 187 0.44 -3.76 -11.13
CA CYS A 187 -0.88 -3.32 -10.69
C CYS A 187 -1.53 -4.34 -9.77
N LYS A 188 -2.21 -3.87 -8.71
CA LYS A 188 -2.86 -4.71 -7.70
C LYS A 188 -4.10 -4.02 -7.14
N HIS A 189 -5.10 -4.78 -6.67
CA HIS A 189 -5.21 -6.25 -6.55
C HIS A 189 -6.34 -6.74 -7.45
N PHE A 190 -6.04 -7.36 -8.60
CA PHE A 190 -7.09 -7.87 -9.51
C PHE A 190 -7.95 -8.93 -8.78
N PRO A 191 -9.31 -8.94 -8.89
CA PRO A 191 -10.16 -8.15 -9.78
C PRO A 191 -10.61 -6.79 -9.21
N GLY A 192 -10.02 -6.32 -8.14
CA GLY A 192 -10.24 -5.00 -7.54
C GLY A 192 -10.80 -5.06 -6.12
N ASP A 193 -10.11 -4.38 -5.19
CA ASP A 193 -10.52 -4.15 -3.81
C ASP A 193 -11.15 -2.76 -3.65
N GLY A 194 -11.72 -2.47 -2.48
CA GLY A 194 -12.35 -1.18 -2.17
C GLY A 194 -13.85 -1.11 -2.34
N VAL A 195 -14.49 -2.21 -2.75
CA VAL A 195 -15.95 -2.32 -2.90
C VAL A 195 -16.60 -2.70 -1.58
N GLU A 196 -16.06 -3.69 -0.87
CA GLU A 196 -16.55 -4.13 0.42
C GLU A 196 -15.68 -3.62 1.59
N GLU A 197 -16.16 -3.80 2.82
CA GLU A 197 -15.49 -3.31 4.03
C GLU A 197 -14.45 -4.29 4.60
N ARG A 198 -14.56 -5.58 4.28
CA ARG A 198 -13.71 -6.63 4.87
C ARG A 198 -12.34 -6.70 4.22
N ASP A 199 -11.34 -6.97 5.02
CA ASP A 199 -9.96 -7.12 4.57
C ASP A 199 -9.68 -8.57 4.13
N GLN A 200 -9.19 -8.76 2.90
CA GLN A 200 -8.80 -10.06 2.34
C GLN A 200 -7.65 -10.75 3.13
N HIS A 201 -6.94 -10.03 4.00
CA HIS A 201 -5.99 -10.64 4.92
C HIS A 201 -6.67 -11.51 5.99
N LEU A 202 -7.91 -11.21 6.35
CA LEU A 202 -8.66 -11.81 7.46
C LEU A 202 -9.77 -12.75 7.01
N VAL A 203 -10.34 -12.52 5.83
CA VAL A 203 -11.45 -13.31 5.26
C VAL A 203 -11.33 -13.32 3.73
N LEU A 204 -12.17 -14.09 3.05
CA LEU A 204 -12.34 -13.97 1.61
C LEU A 204 -12.84 -12.55 1.26
N GLY A 205 -12.09 -11.82 0.47
CA GLY A 205 -12.55 -10.56 -0.12
C GLY A 205 -13.62 -10.81 -1.19
N VAL A 206 -14.56 -9.89 -1.37
CA VAL A 206 -15.60 -10.01 -2.39
C VAL A 206 -15.77 -8.69 -3.13
N ASN A 207 -15.60 -8.72 -4.44
CA ASN A 207 -16.06 -7.65 -5.31
C ASN A 207 -17.44 -8.05 -5.84
N ASP A 208 -18.49 -7.48 -5.25
CA ASP A 208 -19.89 -7.82 -5.53
C ASP A 208 -20.57 -6.92 -6.57
N LEU A 209 -19.79 -6.12 -7.28
CA LEU A 209 -20.31 -5.31 -8.40
C LEU A 209 -20.97 -6.19 -9.46
N SER A 210 -22.02 -5.66 -10.09
CA SER A 210 -22.52 -6.27 -11.32
C SER A 210 -21.42 -6.34 -12.38
N ALA A 211 -21.49 -7.31 -13.29
CA ALA A 211 -20.50 -7.43 -14.37
C ALA A 211 -20.40 -6.15 -15.22
N GLY A 212 -21.49 -5.40 -15.35
CA GLY A 212 -21.53 -4.11 -16.06
C GLY A 212 -20.82 -3.00 -15.31
N ASP A 213 -21.09 -2.87 -14.00
CA ASP A 213 -20.46 -1.86 -13.15
C ASP A 213 -18.96 -2.14 -12.97
N TRP A 214 -18.59 -3.42 -12.84
CA TRP A 214 -17.18 -3.83 -12.80
C TRP A 214 -16.47 -3.45 -14.11
N GLU A 215 -17.05 -3.74 -15.27
CA GLU A 215 -16.45 -3.40 -16.58
C GLU A 215 -16.31 -1.88 -16.74
N ALA A 216 -17.31 -1.11 -16.30
CA ALA A 216 -17.29 0.35 -16.37
C ALA A 216 -16.25 1.01 -15.41
N SER A 217 -15.79 0.30 -14.41
CA SER A 217 -14.84 0.79 -13.39
C SER A 217 -13.50 0.05 -13.45
N PHE A 218 -13.38 -1.05 -12.74
CA PHE A 218 -12.15 -1.86 -12.66
C PHE A 218 -11.75 -2.45 -14.02
N GLY A 219 -12.71 -2.97 -14.79
CA GLY A 219 -12.45 -3.53 -16.12
C GLY A 219 -11.81 -2.50 -17.04
N ARG A 220 -12.40 -1.30 -17.13
CA ARG A 220 -11.85 -0.18 -17.91
C ARG A 220 -10.45 0.20 -17.43
N MET A 221 -10.24 0.27 -16.13
CA MET A 221 -8.93 0.62 -15.54
C MET A 221 -7.88 -0.42 -15.92
N TYR A 222 -8.13 -1.72 -15.71
CA TYR A 222 -7.17 -2.76 -16.05
C TYR A 222 -6.89 -2.81 -17.56
N ARG A 223 -7.92 -2.67 -18.43
CA ARG A 223 -7.71 -2.60 -19.88
C ARG A 223 -6.81 -1.44 -20.27
N THR A 224 -6.98 -0.27 -19.64
CA THR A 224 -6.10 0.90 -19.89
C THR A 224 -4.66 0.59 -19.52
N MET A 225 -4.41 -0.06 -18.37
CA MET A 225 -3.06 -0.44 -17.96
C MET A 225 -2.44 -1.49 -18.88
N ILE A 226 -3.21 -2.50 -19.30
CA ILE A 226 -2.80 -3.53 -20.26
C ILE A 226 -2.44 -2.89 -21.61
N ASP A 227 -3.27 -1.98 -22.07
CA ASP A 227 -3.02 -1.24 -23.32
C ASP A 227 -1.77 -0.34 -23.22
N GLY A 228 -1.49 0.19 -22.04
CA GLY A 228 -0.26 0.92 -21.72
C GLY A 228 1.00 0.06 -21.66
N GLY A 229 0.89 -1.27 -21.68
CA GLY A 229 2.05 -2.18 -21.64
C GLY A 229 2.48 -2.58 -20.24
N LEU A 230 1.53 -2.66 -19.28
CA LEU A 230 1.80 -3.12 -17.91
C LEU A 230 2.53 -4.47 -17.89
N GLU A 231 3.62 -4.57 -17.14
CA GLU A 231 4.50 -5.75 -17.13
C GLU A 231 3.98 -6.87 -16.26
N SER A 232 3.30 -6.54 -15.15
CA SER A 232 2.81 -7.58 -14.24
C SER A 232 1.53 -7.17 -13.50
N MET A 233 0.81 -8.17 -12.99
CA MET A 233 -0.43 -7.98 -12.23
C MET A 233 -0.47 -8.91 -11.03
N MET A 234 -0.76 -8.35 -9.85
CA MET A 234 -0.98 -9.12 -8.63
C MET A 234 -2.44 -9.42 -8.44
N ILE A 235 -2.73 -10.68 -8.17
CA ILE A 235 -4.09 -11.20 -8.02
C ILE A 235 -4.46 -11.22 -6.55
N GLY A 236 -5.46 -10.45 -6.18
CA GLY A 236 -6.03 -10.47 -4.82
C GLY A 236 -6.77 -11.77 -4.52
N HIS A 237 -6.86 -12.10 -3.23
CA HIS A 237 -7.69 -13.22 -2.75
C HIS A 237 -9.15 -12.76 -2.62
N ILE A 238 -9.70 -12.33 -3.75
CA ILE A 238 -11.00 -11.67 -3.88
C ILE A 238 -11.86 -12.47 -4.88
N ALA A 239 -13.04 -12.86 -4.45
CA ALA A 239 -14.04 -13.43 -5.34
C ALA A 239 -14.80 -12.33 -6.08
N ALA A 240 -15.18 -12.60 -7.33
CA ALA A 240 -16.04 -11.72 -8.13
C ALA A 240 -17.25 -12.51 -8.66
N PRO A 241 -18.28 -12.76 -7.82
CA PRO A 241 -19.35 -13.71 -8.14
C PRO A 241 -20.12 -13.40 -9.41
N ALA A 242 -20.39 -12.13 -9.70
CA ALA A 242 -21.09 -11.72 -10.90
C ALA A 242 -20.27 -12.02 -12.18
N LEU A 243 -18.95 -11.84 -12.12
CA LEU A 243 -18.04 -12.17 -13.22
C LEU A 243 -17.93 -13.68 -13.40
N SER A 244 -17.71 -14.45 -12.32
CA SER A 244 -17.64 -15.91 -12.39
C SER A 244 -18.91 -16.52 -12.99
N ARG A 245 -20.10 -16.05 -12.59
CA ARG A 245 -21.37 -16.51 -13.18
C ARG A 245 -21.54 -16.12 -14.66
N LYS A 246 -21.04 -14.95 -15.06
CA LYS A 246 -21.06 -14.50 -16.45
C LYS A 246 -20.15 -15.36 -17.34
N LEU A 247 -18.93 -15.63 -16.85
CA LEU A 247 -17.90 -16.36 -17.61
C LEU A 247 -18.12 -17.87 -17.59
N ARG A 248 -18.71 -18.41 -16.52
CA ARG A 248 -19.03 -19.82 -16.33
C ARG A 248 -20.52 -19.98 -15.97
N PRO A 249 -21.43 -19.93 -16.95
CA PRO A 249 -22.87 -20.10 -16.69
C PRO A 249 -23.16 -21.43 -15.99
N GLY A 250 -23.94 -21.38 -14.89
CA GLY A 250 -24.28 -22.56 -14.11
C GLY A 250 -23.28 -22.89 -12.99
N ILE A 251 -22.22 -22.10 -12.77
CA ILE A 251 -21.35 -22.24 -11.59
C ILE A 251 -22.19 -22.10 -10.30
N ARG A 252 -22.02 -23.00 -9.37
CA ARG A 252 -22.69 -22.96 -8.06
C ARG A 252 -21.94 -22.01 -7.13
N ASP A 253 -22.62 -21.45 -6.14
CA ASP A 253 -22.02 -20.48 -5.22
C ASP A 253 -20.82 -21.04 -4.45
N GLU A 254 -20.87 -22.31 -4.05
CA GLU A 254 -19.78 -23.00 -3.39
C GLU A 254 -18.56 -23.33 -4.28
N GLU A 255 -18.69 -23.18 -5.60
CA GLU A 255 -17.60 -23.34 -6.56
C GLU A 255 -16.89 -22.03 -6.88
N ILE A 256 -17.47 -20.87 -6.46
CA ILE A 256 -16.87 -19.54 -6.67
C ILE A 256 -15.67 -19.41 -5.73
N MET A 257 -14.50 -19.28 -6.33
CA MET A 257 -13.22 -19.17 -5.64
C MET A 257 -12.67 -17.74 -5.70
N PRO A 258 -11.73 -17.37 -4.81
CA PRO A 258 -10.96 -16.14 -5.01
C PRO A 258 -10.25 -16.17 -6.36
N ALA A 259 -10.04 -15.01 -6.96
CA ALA A 259 -9.45 -14.88 -8.29
C ALA A 259 -8.14 -15.67 -8.45
N THR A 260 -7.34 -15.75 -7.40
CA THR A 260 -6.10 -16.56 -7.36
C THR A 260 -6.32 -18.05 -7.71
N LEU A 261 -7.51 -18.59 -7.47
CA LEU A 261 -7.87 -19.99 -7.70
C LEU A 261 -8.97 -20.16 -8.76
N ALA A 262 -9.34 -19.10 -9.48
CA ALA A 262 -10.47 -19.02 -10.40
C ALA A 262 -9.98 -18.91 -11.86
N PRO A 263 -9.91 -20.04 -12.62
CA PRO A 263 -9.43 -20.02 -14.00
C PRO A 263 -10.30 -19.15 -14.91
N GLU A 264 -11.60 -19.02 -14.67
CA GLU A 264 -12.49 -18.14 -15.42
C GLU A 264 -12.10 -16.66 -15.29
N LEU A 265 -11.55 -16.24 -14.15
CA LEU A 265 -11.10 -14.87 -13.96
C LEU A 265 -9.67 -14.65 -14.50
N LEU A 266 -8.78 -15.63 -14.35
CA LEU A 266 -7.38 -15.48 -14.77
C LEU A 266 -7.17 -15.84 -16.25
N THR A 267 -7.70 -16.97 -16.68
CA THR A 267 -7.47 -17.47 -18.03
C THR A 267 -8.50 -16.87 -19.01
N ASP A 268 -9.79 -16.98 -18.71
CA ASP A 268 -10.80 -16.57 -19.69
C ASP A 268 -10.94 -15.04 -19.73
N LEU A 269 -11.02 -14.36 -18.57
CA LEU A 269 -11.16 -12.90 -18.55
C LEU A 269 -9.81 -12.21 -18.76
N LEU A 270 -8.84 -12.38 -17.83
CA LEU A 270 -7.62 -11.56 -17.82
C LEU A 270 -6.69 -11.88 -19.01
N ARG A 271 -6.45 -13.18 -19.30
CA ARG A 271 -5.57 -13.57 -20.40
C ARG A 271 -6.23 -13.46 -21.77
N GLN A 272 -7.43 -14.04 -21.93
CA GLN A 272 -8.05 -14.18 -23.26
C GLN A 272 -8.86 -12.94 -23.65
N ASP A 273 -9.78 -12.51 -22.80
CA ASP A 273 -10.67 -11.39 -23.15
C ASP A 273 -9.97 -10.02 -23.05
N MET A 274 -9.21 -9.79 -21.99
CA MET A 274 -8.47 -8.53 -21.79
C MET A 274 -7.09 -8.53 -22.47
N GLY A 275 -6.58 -9.68 -22.92
CA GLY A 275 -5.32 -9.81 -23.67
C GLY A 275 -4.06 -9.56 -22.84
N PHE A 276 -4.09 -9.74 -21.52
CA PHE A 276 -2.92 -9.51 -20.67
C PHE A 276 -1.81 -10.53 -20.94
N ASN A 277 -0.70 -10.06 -21.50
CA ASN A 277 0.45 -10.89 -21.88
C ASN A 277 1.59 -10.87 -20.84
N GLY A 278 1.53 -10.01 -19.80
CA GLY A 278 2.55 -9.87 -18.74
C GLY A 278 2.55 -11.00 -17.69
N VAL A 279 3.36 -10.85 -16.65
CA VAL A 279 3.46 -11.80 -15.54
C VAL A 279 2.27 -11.64 -14.57
N ILE A 280 1.64 -12.74 -14.18
CA ILE A 280 0.63 -12.79 -13.12
C ILE A 280 1.26 -13.40 -11.87
N ILE A 281 1.18 -12.66 -10.75
CA ILE A 281 1.63 -13.13 -9.44
C ILE A 281 0.46 -13.18 -8.46
N THR A 282 0.44 -14.16 -7.55
CA THR A 282 -0.55 -14.17 -6.45
C THR A 282 -0.27 -13.04 -5.46
N ASP A 283 -1.25 -12.62 -4.69
CA ASP A 283 -1.01 -11.94 -3.41
C ASP A 283 -0.43 -12.94 -2.39
N ALA A 284 -0.10 -12.45 -1.19
CA ALA A 284 0.58 -13.22 -0.16
C ALA A 284 -0.24 -14.43 0.31
N SER A 285 0.29 -15.62 0.11
CA SER A 285 -0.45 -16.88 0.24
C SER A 285 -0.78 -17.31 1.67
N HIS A 286 -0.28 -16.57 2.68
CA HIS A 286 -0.66 -16.79 4.08
C HIS A 286 -1.92 -16.01 4.50
N MET A 287 -2.47 -15.17 3.63
CA MET A 287 -3.69 -14.43 3.89
C MET A 287 -4.91 -15.38 3.95
N ALA A 288 -5.86 -15.06 4.85
CA ALA A 288 -7.04 -15.90 5.06
C ALA A 288 -7.93 -15.98 3.81
N GLY A 289 -7.93 -14.97 2.96
CA GLY A 289 -8.68 -14.95 1.70
C GLY A 289 -8.36 -16.12 0.75
N ILE A 290 -7.19 -16.75 0.86
CA ILE A 290 -6.85 -18.00 0.17
C ILE A 290 -6.73 -19.17 1.14
N ALA A 291 -6.09 -18.96 2.29
CA ALA A 291 -5.74 -20.06 3.21
C ALA A 291 -6.98 -20.75 3.82
N CYS A 292 -8.12 -20.05 3.91
CA CYS A 292 -9.38 -20.61 4.42
C CYS A 292 -10.28 -21.21 3.31
N MET A 293 -9.89 -21.10 2.04
CA MET A 293 -10.75 -21.51 0.91
C MET A 293 -10.44 -22.92 0.41
N GLU A 294 -9.19 -23.36 0.52
CA GLU A 294 -8.76 -24.66 0.01
C GLU A 294 -7.57 -25.18 0.84
N LYS A 295 -7.40 -26.50 0.86
CA LYS A 295 -6.23 -27.13 1.49
C LYS A 295 -4.95 -26.65 0.81
N ARG A 296 -3.92 -26.35 1.60
CA ARG A 296 -2.67 -25.81 1.08
C ARG A 296 -2.04 -26.67 -0.01
N SER A 297 -2.03 -28.00 0.17
CA SER A 297 -1.51 -28.94 -0.83
C SER A 297 -2.25 -28.91 -2.17
N VAL A 298 -3.47 -28.36 -2.21
CA VAL A 298 -4.27 -28.16 -3.42
C VAL A 298 -4.12 -26.72 -3.92
N ALA A 299 -4.24 -25.73 -3.03
CA ALA A 299 -4.21 -24.32 -3.39
C ALA A 299 -2.89 -23.92 -4.06
N VAL A 300 -1.74 -24.42 -3.56
CA VAL A 300 -0.42 -24.06 -4.07
C VAL A 300 -0.27 -24.39 -5.57
N PRO A 301 -0.40 -25.64 -6.03
CA PRO A 301 -0.33 -25.94 -7.47
C PRO A 301 -1.53 -25.38 -8.25
N LYS A 302 -2.73 -25.31 -7.64
CA LYS A 302 -3.94 -24.81 -8.31
C LYS A 302 -3.81 -23.33 -8.69
N ALA A 303 -3.12 -22.50 -7.91
CA ALA A 303 -2.88 -21.10 -8.25
C ALA A 303 -2.17 -20.97 -9.61
N ILE A 304 -1.13 -21.76 -9.84
CA ILE A 304 -0.42 -21.79 -11.14
C ILE A 304 -1.31 -22.41 -12.23
N ALA A 305 -1.98 -23.53 -11.93
CA ALA A 305 -2.89 -24.17 -12.89
C ALA A 305 -4.04 -23.25 -13.33
N SER A 306 -4.54 -22.39 -12.45
CA SER A 306 -5.61 -21.42 -12.74
C SER A 306 -5.16 -20.25 -13.60
N GLY A 307 -3.84 -19.96 -13.70
CA GLY A 307 -3.33 -18.91 -14.59
C GLY A 307 -2.28 -17.97 -13.97
N CYS A 308 -1.96 -18.08 -12.68
CA CYS A 308 -0.82 -17.38 -12.11
C CYS A 308 0.50 -17.94 -12.64
N ASP A 309 1.51 -17.08 -12.79
CA ASP A 309 2.85 -17.49 -13.21
C ASP A 309 3.78 -17.64 -12.01
N MET A 310 3.56 -16.84 -10.96
CA MET A 310 4.37 -16.87 -9.75
C MET A 310 3.51 -16.91 -8.48
N PHE A 311 4.04 -17.52 -7.44
CA PHE A 311 3.43 -17.71 -6.14
C PHE A 311 4.16 -16.87 -5.10
N LEU A 312 3.43 -15.96 -4.45
CA LEU A 312 4.01 -15.00 -3.52
C LEU A 312 3.90 -15.52 -2.09
N PHE A 313 5.04 -15.59 -1.47
CA PHE A 313 5.39 -16.05 -0.13
C PHE A 313 4.90 -17.46 0.19
N ALA A 314 5.86 -18.32 0.42
CA ALA A 314 5.60 -19.63 1.00
C ALA A 314 5.20 -19.47 2.48
N ASN A 315 4.24 -20.25 2.94
CA ASN A 315 3.93 -20.41 4.36
C ASN A 315 5.03 -21.20 5.06
N ASP A 316 5.26 -22.40 4.57
CA ASP A 316 6.48 -23.18 4.77
C ASP A 316 7.09 -23.47 3.41
N ALA A 317 8.37 -23.17 3.22
CA ALA A 317 8.97 -23.24 1.90
C ALA A 317 9.21 -24.67 1.44
N ASP A 318 9.54 -25.58 2.36
CA ASP A 318 9.77 -26.99 2.03
C ASP A 318 8.46 -27.67 1.62
N GLU A 319 7.39 -27.44 2.39
CA GLU A 319 6.07 -27.98 2.07
C GLU A 319 5.52 -27.41 0.76
N ASP A 320 5.56 -26.08 0.58
CA ASP A 320 4.99 -25.44 -0.59
C ASP A 320 5.75 -25.79 -1.87
N PHE A 321 7.08 -25.92 -1.78
CA PHE A 321 7.89 -26.39 -2.89
C PHE A 321 7.55 -27.83 -3.26
N ALA A 322 7.40 -28.70 -2.25
CA ALA A 322 7.00 -30.10 -2.47
C ALA A 322 5.59 -30.20 -3.08
N TYR A 323 4.62 -29.39 -2.61
CA TYR A 323 3.27 -29.35 -3.19
C TYR A 323 3.27 -28.85 -4.64
N MET A 324 4.06 -27.82 -4.94
CA MET A 324 4.19 -27.30 -6.30
C MET A 324 4.81 -28.33 -7.25
N LYS A 325 5.92 -28.97 -6.83
CA LYS A 325 6.60 -30.03 -7.58
C LYS A 325 5.67 -31.21 -7.84
N LYS A 326 4.98 -31.66 -6.80
CA LYS A 326 3.98 -32.72 -6.93
C LYS A 326 2.84 -32.33 -7.88
N GLY A 327 2.40 -31.08 -7.85
CA GLY A 327 1.39 -30.57 -8.80
C GLY A 327 1.82 -30.66 -10.26
N VAL A 328 3.12 -30.49 -10.55
CA VAL A 328 3.68 -30.72 -11.90
C VAL A 328 3.74 -32.23 -12.23
N GLU A 329 4.25 -33.04 -11.30
CA GLU A 329 4.37 -34.49 -11.48
C GLU A 329 3.01 -35.19 -11.67
N ASP A 330 1.98 -34.75 -10.94
CA ASP A 330 0.61 -35.28 -11.04
C ASP A 330 -0.18 -34.71 -12.24
N GLY A 331 0.38 -33.72 -12.97
CA GLY A 331 -0.27 -33.09 -14.13
C GLY A 331 -1.35 -32.05 -13.77
N VAL A 332 -1.44 -31.62 -12.51
CA VAL A 332 -2.30 -30.49 -12.10
C VAL A 332 -1.81 -29.20 -12.81
N ILE A 333 -0.49 -29.00 -12.81
CA ILE A 333 0.17 -27.99 -13.65
C ILE A 333 0.66 -28.73 -14.91
N THR A 334 -0.02 -28.49 -16.03
CA THR A 334 0.35 -29.14 -17.30
C THR A 334 1.70 -28.66 -17.80
N PRO A 335 2.42 -29.45 -18.63
CA PRO A 335 3.69 -29.03 -19.23
C PRO A 335 3.57 -27.69 -19.99
N GLU A 336 2.46 -27.46 -20.69
CA GLU A 336 2.17 -26.23 -21.43
C GLU A 336 2.00 -25.05 -20.49
N ARG A 337 1.29 -25.24 -19.33
CA ARG A 337 1.09 -24.19 -18.34
C ARG A 337 2.41 -23.81 -17.64
N LEU A 338 3.22 -24.82 -17.26
CA LEU A 338 4.54 -24.60 -16.70
C LEU A 338 5.44 -23.85 -17.71
N SER A 339 5.45 -24.30 -18.95
CA SER A 339 6.21 -23.65 -20.03
C SER A 339 5.77 -22.19 -20.22
N ASP A 340 4.48 -21.90 -20.29
CA ASP A 340 3.95 -20.54 -20.47
C ASP A 340 4.32 -19.62 -19.27
N ALA A 341 4.29 -20.14 -18.02
CA ALA A 341 4.75 -19.40 -16.85
C ALA A 341 6.24 -19.05 -16.92
N LEU A 342 7.07 -20.04 -17.24
CA LEU A 342 8.53 -19.84 -17.33
C LEU A 342 8.90 -18.83 -18.41
N HIS A 343 8.25 -18.89 -19.58
CA HIS A 343 8.49 -17.90 -20.64
C HIS A 343 8.16 -16.49 -20.21
N ARG A 344 7.06 -16.28 -19.45
CA ARG A 344 6.71 -14.95 -18.91
C ARG A 344 7.69 -14.48 -17.86
N ILE A 345 8.08 -15.34 -16.92
CA ILE A 345 9.02 -15.02 -15.84
C ILE A 345 10.40 -14.65 -16.44
N LEU A 346 10.92 -15.49 -17.32
CA LEU A 346 12.21 -15.23 -17.98
C LEU A 346 12.10 -14.10 -19.00
N GLY A 347 10.94 -13.97 -19.64
CA GLY A 347 10.63 -12.84 -20.51
C GLY A 347 10.71 -11.51 -19.78
N LEU A 348 10.15 -11.42 -18.55
CA LEU A 348 10.26 -10.22 -17.72
C LEU A 348 11.71 -9.94 -17.29
N LYS A 349 12.47 -10.99 -16.92
CA LYS A 349 13.91 -10.85 -16.62
C LYS A 349 14.70 -10.33 -17.83
N ALA A 350 14.37 -10.83 -19.01
CA ALA A 350 15.01 -10.42 -20.25
C ALA A 350 14.62 -8.99 -20.66
N HIS A 351 13.34 -8.61 -20.51
CA HIS A 351 12.83 -7.26 -20.75
C HIS A 351 13.56 -6.22 -19.88
N LEU A 352 13.77 -6.52 -18.60
CA LEU A 352 14.56 -5.70 -17.67
C LEU A 352 16.08 -5.76 -17.94
N GLY A 353 16.52 -6.50 -18.96
CA GLY A 353 17.94 -6.66 -19.32
C GLY A 353 18.75 -7.39 -18.26
N LEU A 354 18.12 -8.12 -17.32
CA LEU A 354 18.82 -8.74 -16.19
C LEU A 354 19.85 -9.77 -16.63
N HIS A 355 19.59 -10.50 -17.71
CA HIS A 355 20.55 -11.45 -18.30
C HIS A 355 21.84 -10.78 -18.80
N LYS A 356 21.72 -9.61 -19.45
CA LYS A 356 22.88 -8.83 -19.93
C LYS A 356 23.64 -8.21 -18.75
N ARG A 357 22.89 -7.69 -17.75
CA ARG A 357 23.46 -7.12 -16.53
C ARG A 357 24.17 -8.18 -15.67
N GLN A 358 23.66 -9.42 -15.62
CA GLN A 358 24.33 -10.52 -14.95
C GLN A 358 25.67 -10.85 -15.62
N ALA A 359 25.68 -10.95 -16.93
CA ALA A 359 26.91 -11.19 -17.69
C ALA A 359 27.95 -10.08 -17.50
N ALA A 360 27.50 -8.84 -17.31
CA ALA A 360 28.35 -7.68 -17.06
C ALA A 360 28.74 -7.47 -15.58
N GLY A 361 28.17 -8.26 -14.64
CA GLY A 361 28.39 -8.07 -13.20
C GLY A 361 27.73 -6.78 -12.62
N THR A 362 26.66 -6.30 -13.24
CA THR A 362 26.02 -5.00 -12.91
C THR A 362 24.55 -5.14 -12.49
N LEU A 363 24.15 -6.30 -11.93
CA LEU A 363 22.76 -6.54 -11.49
C LEU A 363 22.31 -5.59 -10.39
N VAL A 364 23.21 -5.25 -9.47
CA VAL A 364 22.99 -4.25 -8.42
C VAL A 364 23.90 -3.07 -8.69
N PRO A 365 23.41 -1.82 -8.63
CA PRO A 365 24.25 -0.64 -8.73
C PRO A 365 25.34 -0.62 -7.64
N PRO A 366 26.46 0.09 -7.85
CA PRO A 366 27.47 0.25 -6.80
C PRO A 366 26.91 1.04 -5.60
N GLU A 367 27.55 0.90 -4.42
CA GLU A 367 27.06 1.49 -3.15
C GLU A 367 26.90 3.02 -3.21
N GLU A 368 27.67 3.70 -4.05
CA GLU A 368 27.58 5.15 -4.27
C GLU A 368 26.20 5.59 -4.80
N ALA A 369 25.46 4.69 -5.46
CA ALA A 369 24.09 4.95 -5.92
C ALA A 369 23.12 5.21 -4.75
N LEU A 370 23.44 4.73 -3.54
CA LEU A 370 22.65 4.99 -2.33
C LEU A 370 22.60 6.47 -1.93
N SER A 371 23.46 7.32 -2.50
CA SER A 371 23.39 8.77 -2.34
C SER A 371 22.08 9.38 -2.86
N ALA A 372 21.33 8.65 -3.70
CA ALA A 372 19.98 9.04 -4.14
C ALA A 372 18.94 8.91 -3.03
N VAL A 373 19.15 8.00 -2.06
CA VAL A 373 18.18 7.75 -0.97
C VAL A 373 18.14 8.95 -0.02
N GLY A 374 16.94 9.48 0.22
CA GLY A 374 16.74 10.61 1.11
C GLY A 374 17.45 11.89 0.66
N CYS A 375 17.76 12.07 -0.62
CA CYS A 375 18.49 13.25 -1.11
C CYS A 375 17.66 14.54 -1.00
N ALA A 376 18.32 15.68 -1.14
CA ALA A 376 17.68 17.00 -1.00
C ALA A 376 16.57 17.23 -2.05
N GLU A 377 16.76 16.74 -3.29
CA GLU A 377 15.76 16.82 -4.36
C GLU A 377 14.49 16.07 -3.96
N HIS A 378 14.61 14.84 -3.45
CA HIS A 378 13.46 14.03 -3.05
C HIS A 378 12.71 14.66 -1.87
N ARG A 379 13.44 15.21 -0.87
CA ARG A 379 12.80 15.92 0.24
C ARG A 379 12.03 17.17 -0.21
N ALA A 380 12.56 17.91 -1.19
CA ALA A 380 11.86 19.06 -1.76
C ALA A 380 10.56 18.66 -2.50
N LEU A 381 10.55 17.48 -3.16
CA LEU A 381 9.32 16.94 -3.74
C LEU A 381 8.27 16.56 -2.68
N ALA A 382 8.70 16.04 -1.52
CA ALA A 382 7.81 15.75 -0.40
C ALA A 382 7.21 17.04 0.21
N GLU A 383 8.01 18.10 0.36
CA GLU A 383 7.53 19.42 0.81
C GLU A 383 6.51 19.99 -0.16
N LYS A 384 6.78 19.90 -1.46
CA LYS A 384 5.85 20.35 -2.50
C LYS A 384 4.55 19.55 -2.48
N ALA A 385 4.60 18.23 -2.34
CA ALA A 385 3.41 17.38 -2.27
C ALA A 385 2.51 17.78 -1.08
N ALA A 386 3.08 17.94 0.11
CA ALA A 386 2.33 18.40 1.28
C ALA A 386 1.69 19.78 1.04
N GLU A 387 2.42 20.71 0.39
CA GLU A 387 1.91 22.05 0.09
C GLU A 387 0.72 22.02 -0.89
N GLU A 388 0.74 21.13 -1.89
CA GLU A 388 -0.28 21.07 -2.93
C GLU A 388 -1.49 20.22 -2.52
N CYS A 389 -1.32 19.20 -1.67
CA CYS A 389 -2.31 18.16 -1.44
C CYS A 389 -3.08 18.29 -0.12
N ILE A 390 -2.48 18.83 0.95
CA ILE A 390 -3.17 18.95 2.24
C ILE A 390 -4.48 19.72 2.06
N THR A 391 -5.58 19.13 2.55
CA THR A 391 -6.93 19.49 2.14
C THR A 391 -7.75 20.04 3.30
N LEU A 392 -8.35 21.19 3.12
CA LEU A 392 -9.44 21.68 3.96
C LEU A 392 -10.73 20.96 3.57
N VAL A 393 -11.15 19.98 4.39
CA VAL A 393 -12.37 19.19 4.13
C VAL A 393 -13.61 20.01 4.37
N LYS A 394 -13.64 20.78 5.45
CA LYS A 394 -14.72 21.76 5.74
C LYS A 394 -14.25 22.86 6.69
N ASP A 395 -14.89 24.03 6.59
CA ASP A 395 -14.79 25.15 7.55
C ASP A 395 -16.12 25.92 7.57
N THR A 396 -17.15 25.30 8.14
CA THR A 396 -18.53 25.84 8.12
C THR A 396 -18.73 27.00 9.07
N GLN A 397 -17.85 27.20 10.05
CA GLN A 397 -17.87 28.35 10.97
C GLN A 397 -16.89 29.45 10.56
N LYS A 398 -16.11 29.24 9.50
CA LYS A 398 -15.06 30.18 9.03
C LYS A 398 -14.07 30.53 10.14
N ASN A 399 -13.57 29.52 10.83
CA ASN A 399 -12.58 29.68 11.89
C ASN A 399 -11.18 30.02 11.36
N LEU A 400 -10.88 29.64 10.10
CA LEU A 400 -9.56 29.87 9.53
C LEU A 400 -9.41 31.31 8.96
N PRO A 401 -8.20 31.88 9.03
CA PRO A 401 -7.00 31.34 9.67
C PRO A 401 -7.03 31.48 11.19
N ILE A 402 -6.38 30.53 11.89
CA ILE A 402 -6.10 30.64 13.32
C ILE A 402 -4.84 31.49 13.51
N ASP A 403 -4.97 32.63 14.16
CA ASP A 403 -3.86 33.56 14.39
C ASP A 403 -3.23 33.33 15.79
N PRO A 404 -2.03 32.76 15.90
CA PRO A 404 -1.39 32.48 17.19
C PRO A 404 -1.05 33.76 17.98
N ALA A 405 -1.06 34.94 17.34
CA ALA A 405 -0.90 36.21 18.07
C ALA A 405 -2.16 36.60 18.86
N ARG A 406 -3.32 36.14 18.43
CA ARG A 406 -4.62 36.40 19.07
C ARG A 406 -5.16 35.19 19.84
N GLN A 407 -4.90 33.99 19.34
CA GLN A 407 -5.40 32.71 19.84
C GLN A 407 -4.22 31.85 20.34
N LYS A 408 -3.48 32.36 21.31
CA LYS A 408 -2.18 31.85 21.72
C LYS A 408 -2.25 30.54 22.50
N ARG A 409 -3.31 30.37 23.33
CA ARG A 409 -3.40 29.23 24.26
C ARG A 409 -4.13 28.07 23.56
N ALA A 410 -3.36 27.10 23.12
CA ALA A 410 -3.87 25.93 22.40
C ALA A 410 -4.02 24.74 23.35
N ARG A 411 -5.18 24.07 23.30
CA ARG A 411 -5.34 22.73 23.86
C ARG A 411 -5.15 21.72 22.73
N LEU A 412 -4.25 20.76 22.93
CA LEU A 412 -4.07 19.62 22.05
C LEU A 412 -4.80 18.39 22.61
N VAL A 413 -5.79 17.88 21.88
CA VAL A 413 -6.39 16.57 22.11
C VAL A 413 -5.84 15.63 21.03
N PHE A 414 -5.03 14.65 21.43
CA PHE A 414 -4.34 13.75 20.50
C PHE A 414 -4.89 12.33 20.66
N ILE A 415 -5.54 11.82 19.61
CA ILE A 415 -6.12 10.48 19.55
C ILE A 415 -5.28 9.62 18.60
N GLN A 416 -4.91 8.44 19.05
CA GLN A 416 -4.08 7.51 18.29
C GLN A 416 -4.68 6.11 18.25
N SER A 417 -4.22 5.29 17.31
CA SER A 417 -4.54 3.86 17.29
C SER A 417 -4.12 3.22 18.61
N THR A 418 -4.96 2.36 19.17
CA THR A 418 -4.63 1.63 20.39
C THR A 418 -3.36 0.83 20.17
N PRO A 419 -2.29 1.02 20.97
CA PRO A 419 -1.06 0.26 20.80
C PRO A 419 -1.32 -1.23 21.02
N THR A 420 -0.88 -2.05 20.11
CA THR A 420 -0.91 -3.51 20.26
C THR A 420 0.21 -4.02 21.17
N SER A 421 1.21 -3.18 21.48
CA SER A 421 2.37 -3.56 22.30
C SER A 421 2.22 -3.09 23.75
N LYS A 422 2.61 -3.94 24.68
CA LYS A 422 2.71 -3.63 26.13
C LYS A 422 3.78 -2.58 26.46
N ALA A 423 4.52 -2.09 25.46
CA ALA A 423 5.66 -1.17 25.62
C ALA A 423 5.33 0.27 25.19
N TYR A 424 4.05 0.62 25.06
CA TYR A 424 3.67 1.98 24.71
C TYR A 424 4.15 3.00 25.77
N LYS A 425 4.91 3.98 25.33
CA LYS A 425 5.40 5.10 26.15
C LYS A 425 5.22 6.41 25.38
N GLY A 426 3.98 6.89 25.29
CA GLY A 426 3.68 8.08 24.50
C GLY A 426 3.72 7.81 22.98
N ASP A 427 3.43 8.82 22.19
CA ASP A 427 3.51 8.75 20.73
C ASP A 427 4.49 9.82 20.23
N PRO A 428 5.61 9.44 19.57
CA PRO A 428 6.57 10.40 19.04
C PRO A 428 5.95 11.38 18.03
N VAL A 429 4.85 11.01 17.36
CA VAL A 429 4.10 11.91 16.48
C VAL A 429 3.41 13.01 17.27
N ARG A 430 2.87 12.72 18.48
CA ARG A 430 2.31 13.73 19.38
C ARG A 430 3.35 14.79 19.73
N ASP A 431 4.58 14.39 20.04
CA ASP A 431 5.65 15.32 20.38
C ASP A 431 5.99 16.22 19.19
N VAL A 432 6.02 15.66 17.96
CA VAL A 432 6.20 16.46 16.75
C VAL A 432 5.06 17.47 16.57
N VAL A 433 3.80 17.09 16.82
CA VAL A 433 2.66 18.03 16.75
C VAL A 433 2.82 19.17 17.75
N VAL A 434 3.22 18.87 18.99
CA VAL A 434 3.49 19.89 20.02
C VAL A 434 4.58 20.85 19.54
N GLU A 435 5.73 20.33 19.11
CA GLU A 435 6.85 21.15 18.62
C GLU A 435 6.45 22.06 17.45
N GLU A 436 5.68 21.55 16.48
CA GLU A 436 5.28 22.33 15.32
C GLU A 436 4.20 23.39 15.66
N LEU A 437 3.31 23.12 16.63
CA LEU A 437 2.38 24.13 17.16
C LEU A 437 3.12 25.22 17.93
N GLU A 438 4.09 24.85 18.77
CA GLU A 438 4.92 25.82 19.50
C GLU A 438 5.77 26.66 18.54
N ARG A 439 6.34 26.04 17.50
CA ARG A 439 7.05 26.73 16.42
C ARG A 439 6.15 27.73 15.68
N ALA A 440 4.86 27.43 15.53
CA ALA A 440 3.88 28.33 14.93
C ALA A 440 3.52 29.52 15.85
N GLY A 441 3.84 29.46 17.15
CA GLY A 441 3.66 30.53 18.13
C GLY A 441 2.62 30.23 19.21
N PHE A 442 2.05 29.03 19.26
CA PHE A 442 1.12 28.64 20.32
C PHE A 442 1.81 28.29 21.63
N THR A 443 1.08 28.43 22.73
CA THR A 443 1.39 27.82 24.01
C THR A 443 0.51 26.58 24.16
N VAL A 444 1.10 25.40 24.11
CA VAL A 444 0.38 24.13 23.99
C VAL A 444 0.15 23.48 25.36
N SER A 445 -1.10 23.12 25.64
CA SER A 445 -1.47 22.27 26.78
C SER A 445 -2.01 20.95 26.23
N VAL A 446 -1.32 19.85 26.49
CA VAL A 446 -1.75 18.52 26.05
C VAL A 446 -2.85 18.01 26.98
N ALA A 447 -3.98 17.59 26.40
CA ALA A 447 -5.06 16.97 27.16
C ALA A 447 -4.62 15.60 27.70
N PRO A 448 -5.05 15.20 28.90
CA PRO A 448 -4.79 13.86 29.41
C PRO A 448 -5.27 12.79 28.42
N ASN A 449 -4.47 11.74 28.25
CA ASN A 449 -4.84 10.55 27.48
C ASN A 449 -4.95 9.37 28.44
N PHE A 450 -5.99 8.57 28.33
CA PHE A 450 -6.22 7.44 29.23
C PHE A 450 -5.06 6.42 29.19
N HIS A 451 -4.50 6.17 28.00
CA HIS A 451 -3.39 5.24 27.87
C HIS A 451 -2.13 5.73 28.57
N ASP A 452 -1.84 7.03 28.51
CA ASP A 452 -0.72 7.61 29.25
C ASP A 452 -0.94 7.45 30.77
N LEU A 453 -2.16 7.73 31.27
CA LEU A 453 -2.52 7.57 32.67
C LEU A 453 -2.42 6.11 33.14
N GLU A 454 -2.85 5.14 32.30
CA GLU A 454 -2.71 3.71 32.64
C GLU A 454 -1.26 3.26 32.67
N VAL A 455 -0.43 3.76 31.76
CA VAL A 455 1.00 3.43 31.72
C VAL A 455 1.73 3.99 32.93
N GLU A 456 1.40 5.22 33.33
CA GLU A 456 2.06 5.90 34.46
C GLU A 456 1.59 5.39 35.83
N LYS A 457 0.30 5.13 36.00
CA LYS A 457 -0.35 4.89 37.30
C LYS A 457 -1.05 3.53 37.41
N GLY A 458 -1.08 2.77 36.31
CA GLY A 458 -1.89 1.55 36.18
C GLY A 458 -3.39 1.83 36.04
N PRO A 459 -4.19 0.80 35.69
CA PRO A 459 -5.63 0.95 35.55
C PRO A 459 -6.27 1.24 36.91
N SER A 460 -7.02 2.34 37.00
CA SER A 460 -7.70 2.75 38.24
C SER A 460 -9.01 3.51 37.96
N MET A 461 -9.91 3.48 38.95
CA MET A 461 -11.14 4.29 38.91
C MET A 461 -10.80 5.79 38.92
N GLU A 462 -9.72 6.19 39.58
CA GLU A 462 -9.25 7.57 39.63
C GLU A 462 -8.87 8.08 38.23
N ASN A 463 -8.12 7.27 37.46
CA ASN A 463 -7.79 7.61 36.06
C ASN A 463 -9.05 7.80 35.21
N MET A 464 -10.05 6.93 35.39
CA MET A 464 -11.32 7.03 34.67
C MET A 464 -12.06 8.31 35.06
N MET A 465 -12.13 8.65 36.34
CA MET A 465 -12.73 9.89 36.82
C MET A 465 -12.03 11.14 36.27
N THR A 466 -10.70 11.10 36.21
CA THR A 466 -9.89 12.19 35.61
C THR A 466 -10.26 12.37 34.12
N MET A 467 -10.46 11.28 33.37
CA MET A 467 -10.85 11.36 31.98
C MET A 467 -12.30 11.80 31.74
N MET A 468 -13.18 11.64 32.72
CA MET A 468 -14.58 12.07 32.66
C MET A 468 -14.77 13.53 33.09
N ASP A 469 -13.81 14.14 33.76
CA ASP A 469 -13.92 15.52 34.24
C ASP A 469 -13.66 16.53 33.11
N CYS A 470 -14.70 17.17 32.65
CA CYS A 470 -14.63 18.24 31.66
C CYS A 470 -14.37 19.64 32.27
N GLY A 471 -14.43 19.77 33.60
CA GLY A 471 -14.32 21.06 34.29
C GLY A 471 -15.51 22.00 34.02
N LYS A 472 -15.38 23.25 34.47
CA LYS A 472 -16.36 24.29 34.18
C LYS A 472 -16.12 24.95 32.83
N MET A 473 -17.21 25.21 32.09
CA MET A 473 -17.14 25.80 30.74
C MET A 473 -16.50 27.20 30.73
N GLU A 474 -16.75 28.00 31.74
CA GLU A 474 -16.16 29.34 31.88
C GLU A 474 -14.65 29.26 32.13
N GLU A 475 -14.20 28.33 32.95
CA GLU A 475 -12.78 28.07 33.21
C GLU A 475 -12.08 27.54 31.95
N PHE A 476 -12.75 26.66 31.19
CA PHE A 476 -12.26 26.17 29.92
C PHE A 476 -12.06 27.31 28.91
N ARG A 477 -13.08 28.15 28.69
CA ARG A 477 -12.99 29.31 27.80
C ARG A 477 -11.94 30.34 28.27
N ALA A 478 -11.76 30.48 29.59
CA ALA A 478 -10.71 31.34 30.13
C ALA A 478 -9.30 30.75 29.96
N SER A 479 -9.17 29.45 29.80
CA SER A 479 -7.88 28.74 29.70
C SER A 479 -7.39 28.57 28.26
N TYR A 480 -8.30 28.40 27.29
CA TYR A 480 -7.95 28.06 25.91
C TYR A 480 -8.59 28.99 24.89
N ASP A 481 -7.81 29.38 23.88
CA ASP A 481 -8.26 30.20 22.75
C ASP A 481 -8.63 29.36 21.53
N VAL A 482 -8.03 28.14 21.42
CA VAL A 482 -8.25 27.20 20.32
C VAL A 482 -8.01 25.76 20.80
N VAL A 483 -8.71 24.81 20.20
CA VAL A 483 -8.44 23.37 20.38
C VAL A 483 -8.01 22.77 19.03
N PHE A 484 -6.91 22.03 19.07
CA PHE A 484 -6.49 21.15 18.00
C PHE A 484 -6.84 19.70 18.37
N LEU A 485 -7.78 19.11 17.64
CA LEU A 485 -8.13 17.69 17.74
C LEU A 485 -7.36 16.93 16.66
N VAL A 486 -6.27 16.28 17.03
CA VAL A 486 -5.37 15.58 16.10
C VAL A 486 -5.58 14.08 16.18
N LEU A 487 -5.84 13.46 15.03
CA LEU A 487 -6.20 12.06 14.90
C LEU A 487 -5.08 11.33 14.16
N ASN A 488 -4.25 10.58 14.91
CA ASN A 488 -3.17 9.75 14.35
C ASN A 488 -3.60 8.28 14.31
N ILE A 489 -4.58 7.97 13.45
CA ILE A 489 -5.12 6.62 13.27
C ILE A 489 -4.84 6.20 11.85
N LYS A 490 -4.14 5.07 11.69
CA LYS A 490 -3.78 4.49 10.41
C LYS A 490 -4.40 3.11 10.31
N GLY A 491 -5.04 2.82 9.18
CA GLY A 491 -5.42 1.46 8.82
C GLY A 491 -4.16 0.66 8.45
N TYR A 492 -4.09 -0.54 8.97
CA TYR A 492 -3.09 -1.54 8.60
C TYR A 492 -3.81 -2.77 8.05
N ALA A 493 -3.10 -3.57 7.26
CA ALA A 493 -3.56 -4.92 6.97
C ALA A 493 -3.89 -5.66 8.26
N GLN A 494 -4.96 -6.47 8.24
CA GLN A 494 -5.45 -7.24 9.38
C GLN A 494 -6.21 -6.42 10.44
N GLU A 495 -6.71 -5.25 10.09
CA GLU A 495 -7.62 -4.47 10.94
C GLU A 495 -9.04 -4.46 10.37
N ASN A 496 -10.01 -4.81 11.21
CA ASN A 496 -11.43 -4.79 10.84
C ASN A 496 -12.07 -3.40 11.00
N ASN A 497 -11.39 -2.46 11.67
CA ASN A 497 -11.98 -1.17 12.00
C ASN A 497 -10.90 -0.12 12.27
N VAL A 498 -10.97 0.99 11.57
CA VAL A 498 -10.10 2.17 11.73
C VAL A 498 -10.87 3.39 12.28
N ARG A 499 -11.99 3.15 12.95
CA ARG A 499 -12.81 4.17 13.61
C ARG A 499 -12.14 4.68 14.89
N LEU A 500 -12.49 5.91 15.29
CA LEU A 500 -12.03 6.47 16.55
C LEU A 500 -12.48 5.60 17.73
N ARG A 501 -11.57 5.38 18.64
CA ARG A 501 -11.85 4.72 19.92
C ARG A 501 -11.56 5.70 21.05
N TRP A 502 -12.60 6.16 21.68
CA TRP A 502 -12.50 7.01 22.87
C TRP A 502 -12.02 6.18 24.06
N SER A 503 -11.24 6.80 24.94
CA SER A 503 -10.63 6.13 26.10
C SER A 503 -11.66 5.52 27.05
N CYS A 504 -12.75 6.25 27.32
CA CYS A 504 -13.86 5.81 28.16
C CYS A 504 -15.15 6.52 27.78
N ASN A 505 -16.28 6.04 28.33
CA ASN A 505 -17.55 6.74 28.20
C ASN A 505 -17.48 8.12 28.87
N HIS A 506 -18.08 9.11 28.23
CA HIS A 506 -18.09 10.50 28.70
C HIS A 506 -16.68 11.11 28.86
N SER A 507 -15.69 10.63 28.10
CA SER A 507 -14.32 11.16 28.13
C SER A 507 -14.28 12.64 27.79
N SER A 508 -13.40 13.38 28.48
CA SER A 508 -13.07 14.77 28.17
C SER A 508 -12.38 14.95 26.81
N GLU A 509 -12.00 13.84 26.17
CA GLU A 509 -11.52 13.81 24.78
C GLU A 509 -12.63 14.08 23.76
N LEU A 510 -13.89 13.72 24.08
CA LEU A 510 -15.02 13.97 23.18
C LEU A 510 -15.10 15.47 22.86
N PRO A 511 -15.34 15.85 21.59
CA PRO A 511 -15.24 17.24 21.17
C PRO A 511 -16.48 18.09 21.56
N TRP A 512 -16.94 18.02 22.82
CA TRP A 512 -17.96 18.90 23.40
C TRP A 512 -17.55 20.36 23.36
N TYR A 513 -16.25 20.62 23.41
CA TYR A 513 -15.64 21.94 23.37
C TYR A 513 -15.75 22.64 22.00
N ALA A 514 -16.14 21.93 20.96
CA ALA A 514 -16.24 22.46 19.60
C ALA A 514 -17.25 23.61 19.43
N THR A 515 -18.20 23.74 20.39
CA THR A 515 -19.13 24.88 20.45
C THR A 515 -18.67 25.99 21.38
N GLU A 516 -17.64 25.74 22.19
CA GLU A 516 -17.18 26.68 23.22
C GLU A 516 -16.01 27.53 22.77
N VAL A 517 -15.09 26.96 21.99
CA VAL A 517 -13.92 27.64 21.43
C VAL A 517 -13.67 27.16 19.99
N PRO A 518 -12.99 27.96 19.14
CA PRO A 518 -12.58 27.52 17.83
C PRO A 518 -11.86 26.17 17.90
N THR A 519 -12.32 25.20 17.13
CA THR A 519 -11.78 23.85 17.16
C THR A 519 -11.43 23.39 15.74
N VAL A 520 -10.18 22.94 15.56
CA VAL A 520 -9.68 22.41 14.30
C VAL A 520 -9.37 20.94 14.44
N GLY A 521 -10.07 20.10 13.67
CA GLY A 521 -9.76 18.68 13.53
C GLY A 521 -8.69 18.47 12.47
N ILE A 522 -7.70 17.63 12.75
CA ILE A 522 -6.63 17.26 11.81
C ILE A 522 -6.54 15.74 11.78
N SER A 523 -6.82 15.12 10.64
CA SER A 523 -6.53 13.70 10.42
C SER A 523 -5.18 13.53 9.76
N LEU A 524 -4.27 12.80 10.39
CA LEU A 524 -2.89 12.62 9.94
C LEU A 524 -2.71 11.45 8.95
N ASN A 525 -3.66 10.53 8.87
CA ASN A 525 -3.54 9.35 8.02
C ASN A 525 -4.89 9.02 7.35
N TYR A 526 -5.75 8.29 8.04
CA TYR A 526 -7.03 7.84 7.52
C TYR A 526 -7.97 9.03 7.23
N THR A 527 -8.61 9.04 6.05
CA THR A 527 -9.27 10.24 5.54
C THR A 527 -10.70 10.45 6.05
N ASN A 528 -11.34 9.43 6.63
CA ASN A 528 -12.78 9.39 6.88
C ASN A 528 -13.17 9.58 8.35
N HIS A 529 -12.28 10.11 9.20
CA HIS A 529 -12.55 10.29 10.63
C HIS A 529 -13.65 11.33 10.93
N LEU A 530 -14.03 12.13 9.93
CA LEU A 530 -15.11 13.09 10.08
C LEU A 530 -16.44 12.44 10.47
N ILE A 531 -16.64 11.15 10.15
CA ILE A 531 -17.83 10.39 10.60
C ILE A 531 -17.90 10.23 12.13
N ASP A 532 -16.75 10.22 12.80
CA ASP A 532 -16.66 10.05 14.25
C ASP A 532 -16.74 11.38 15.02
N VAL A 533 -16.48 12.49 14.32
CA VAL A 533 -16.44 13.85 14.89
C VAL A 533 -17.19 14.87 14.00
N PRO A 534 -18.42 14.59 13.56
CA PRO A 534 -19.14 15.46 12.63
C PRO A 534 -19.42 16.86 13.21
N GLN A 535 -19.42 17.00 14.54
CA GLN A 535 -19.61 18.27 15.24
C GLN A 535 -18.40 19.22 15.14
N VAL A 536 -17.22 18.72 14.75
CA VAL A 536 -16.05 19.58 14.48
C VAL A 536 -16.27 20.31 13.15
N ARG A 537 -16.33 21.63 13.18
CA ARG A 537 -16.76 22.48 12.05
C ARG A 537 -15.63 22.90 11.11
N THR A 538 -14.38 22.76 11.56
CA THR A 538 -13.18 22.98 10.76
C THR A 538 -12.37 21.71 10.77
N PHE A 539 -12.14 21.09 9.59
CA PHE A 539 -11.50 19.79 9.49
C PHE A 539 -10.53 19.71 8.32
N VAL A 540 -9.32 19.22 8.60
CA VAL A 540 -8.20 19.12 7.65
C VAL A 540 -7.74 17.67 7.54
N ASN A 541 -7.55 17.18 6.32
CA ASN A 541 -6.84 15.93 6.03
C ASN A 541 -5.40 16.24 5.64
N ALA A 542 -4.45 15.74 6.43
CA ALA A 542 -3.01 15.86 6.21
C ALA A 542 -2.38 14.64 5.54
N TYR A 543 -3.12 13.53 5.40
CA TYR A 543 -2.80 12.27 4.72
C TYR A 543 -1.54 11.53 5.19
N GLY A 544 -0.68 12.18 5.97
CA GLY A 544 0.55 11.63 6.51
C GLY A 544 0.85 12.17 7.91
N ASN A 545 1.65 11.44 8.68
CA ASN A 545 2.11 11.83 10.01
C ASN A 545 3.60 12.20 10.04
N THR A 546 4.17 12.51 8.89
CA THR A 546 5.54 13.04 8.80
C THR A 546 5.61 14.46 9.38
N ARG A 547 6.80 14.86 9.83
CA ARG A 547 7.01 16.24 10.29
C ARG A 547 6.62 17.27 9.20
N THR A 548 6.91 16.98 7.95
CA THR A 548 6.55 17.84 6.80
C THR A 548 5.04 17.99 6.70
N SER A 549 4.27 16.89 6.69
CA SER A 549 2.80 16.93 6.61
C SER A 549 2.19 17.69 7.79
N ILE A 550 2.67 17.43 9.02
CA ILE A 550 2.19 18.10 10.25
C ILE A 550 2.48 19.60 10.19
N ARG A 551 3.71 19.98 9.85
CA ARG A 551 4.14 21.38 9.73
C ARG A 551 3.30 22.13 8.72
N THR A 552 3.19 21.60 7.50
CA THR A 552 2.44 22.23 6.42
C THR A 552 0.96 22.38 6.76
N ALA A 553 0.34 21.36 7.40
CA ALA A 553 -1.05 21.48 7.85
C ALA A 553 -1.24 22.62 8.85
N ILE A 554 -0.35 22.75 9.84
CA ILE A 554 -0.39 23.83 10.84
C ILE A 554 -0.15 25.19 10.18
N GLU A 555 0.79 25.30 9.24
CA GLU A 555 1.07 26.54 8.51
C GLU A 555 -0.13 27.00 7.68
N LYS A 556 -0.82 26.08 6.99
CA LYS A 556 -2.06 26.37 6.25
C LYS A 556 -3.19 26.82 7.19
N ILE A 557 -3.35 26.12 8.32
CA ILE A 557 -4.34 26.50 9.34
C ILE A 557 -4.07 27.92 9.88
N CYS A 558 -2.79 28.30 10.00
CA CYS A 558 -2.40 29.66 10.41
C CYS A 558 -2.42 30.69 9.27
N GLY A 559 -2.84 30.31 8.05
CA GLY A 559 -2.95 31.22 6.92
C GLY A 559 -1.61 31.63 6.27
N LYS A 560 -0.54 30.82 6.48
CA LYS A 560 0.76 31.08 5.82
C LYS A 560 0.75 30.68 4.35
N SER A 561 -0.09 29.71 3.97
CA SER A 561 -0.36 29.32 2.59
C SER A 561 -1.79 28.83 2.43
N GLU A 562 -2.27 28.75 1.18
CA GLU A 562 -3.64 28.38 0.86
C GLU A 562 -3.81 26.85 0.76
N PHE A 563 -5.02 26.35 1.05
CA PHE A 563 -5.38 24.96 0.79
C PHE A 563 -5.71 24.79 -0.69
N CYS A 564 -4.94 23.94 -1.39
CA CYS A 564 -5.13 23.64 -2.81
C CYS A 564 -5.76 22.25 -3.04
N GLY A 565 -5.63 21.34 -2.09
CA GLY A 565 -6.13 19.98 -2.19
C GLY A 565 -7.66 19.91 -2.16
N THR A 566 -8.22 18.93 -2.89
CA THR A 566 -9.66 18.66 -2.97
C THR A 566 -9.99 17.29 -2.39
N ALA A 567 -10.91 17.25 -1.41
CA ALA A 567 -11.35 16.00 -0.81
C ALA A 567 -12.31 15.23 -1.75
N SER A 568 -12.19 13.90 -1.79
CA SER A 568 -13.19 13.04 -2.42
C SER A 568 -14.49 13.01 -1.59
N ASP A 569 -15.61 12.65 -2.22
CA ASP A 569 -16.90 12.56 -1.53
C ASP A 569 -16.94 11.47 -0.46
N THR A 570 -16.10 10.44 -0.57
CA THR A 570 -16.01 9.34 0.41
C THR A 570 -15.62 9.82 1.81
N VAL A 571 -14.93 10.95 1.96
CA VAL A 571 -14.56 11.50 3.28
C VAL A 571 -15.78 11.87 4.13
N PHE A 572 -16.92 12.15 3.50
CA PHE A 572 -18.18 12.47 4.18
C PHE A 572 -19.00 11.23 4.53
N CYS A 573 -18.56 10.03 4.15
CA CYS A 573 -19.17 8.74 4.48
C CYS A 573 -20.69 8.64 4.17
N GLY A 574 -21.19 9.43 3.22
CA GLY A 574 -22.60 9.50 2.87
C GLY A 574 -23.52 10.02 4.02
N LYS A 575 -22.97 10.76 5.01
CA LYS A 575 -23.70 11.29 6.14
C LYS A 575 -23.91 12.79 6.01
N TRP A 576 -25.16 13.26 6.18
CA TRP A 576 -25.51 14.67 6.02
C TRP A 576 -24.84 15.59 7.06
N ASP A 577 -24.67 15.11 8.30
CA ASP A 577 -24.10 15.85 9.42
C ASP A 577 -22.58 16.07 9.30
N THR A 578 -21.89 15.23 8.55
CA THR A 578 -20.45 15.41 8.27
C THR A 578 -20.17 16.65 7.43
N ARG A 579 -21.17 17.18 6.72
CA ARG A 579 -21.05 18.39 5.88
C ARG A 579 -21.45 19.69 6.59
N LEU A 580 -22.03 19.61 7.80
CA LEU A 580 -22.51 20.76 8.56
C LEU A 580 -21.41 21.55 9.28
#